data_214247fc0635fd9e2c5d2f9dfd7c11f6
#
_entry.id   214247fc0635fd9e2c5d2f9dfd7c11f6
#
_cell.length_a   1.000
_cell.length_b   1.000
_cell.length_c   1.000
_cell.angle_alpha   90.00
_cell.angle_beta   90.00
_cell.angle_gamma   90.00
#
_symmetry.space_group_name_H-M   'P 1'
#
loop_
_entity.id
_entity.type
_entity.pdbx_description
1 polymer ?
#
loop_
_entity_poly.entity_id
_entity_poly.type
_entity_poly.pdbx_seq_one_letter_code
_entity_poly.pdbx_strand_id
1 'polypeptide(L)'
;PIQLLPFMRDMAKVSSTPILVNPNAGLPRSEGGKTVYDIDADEFAAAMQDMARNGATVLGGCCGTTPEHILKTKLACDDIPVCEITDKNRTVISSYSHAVTFGGRPILIGERINPTGKPKFKQALKDKDLTYILSMGVAQQESRADVLDVNVGLPGIDEPQMMVDVVKELQGVLDLPLQIDTSDPVAMERALRIYNGKPLINSVNGKKEVMEQIFPLVKHYGGVVVALALDENGIPETADGRLAVARKIYETAASYGIPKKDILVDCLCMAVSSDKNGALTTLETVRRVRDELGGKTVLGVSNVSFGLPMRENINSSFFLLAMQNGLSAGIVNPNLEAMMQAYDSFLVLSAQDENCAGYVGIYGPKEAEKKRQKEILKAAAVNQAAGVSGAAGAGNSNGAGNTSGTGTGAADTGSALKKSIVKGMSQAAADAAKLALKDTDALELINTDMIPALDEVGKGFEAGTVFLPQLLMSAEAAKAAFAVVKESMEANGEVQEKKGKVILATVKGDIHDIGKNIVKVLLENYSFDVMDLGRDVPPETIVEAAVKEHVPVVGLSALMTTTVPAMEDTIKALRKDAPWVKVMVGGAVLTREYADAIGADAYCKDAMASVNFATSVIGEA
;
A
#
# COMPACT_ATOMS: atom_id res chain seq x y z
N PRO A 1 -26.20 -12.71 39.23
CA PRO A 1 -26.62 -13.10 37.86
C PRO A 1 -27.46 -12.03 37.17
N ILE A 2 -28.41 -11.38 37.86
CA ILE A 2 -29.37 -10.42 37.25
C ILE A 2 -28.64 -9.31 36.44
N GLN A 3 -27.58 -8.75 37.02
CA GLN A 3 -26.77 -7.68 36.37
C GLN A 3 -26.05 -8.13 35.06
N LEU A 4 -25.87 -9.45 34.85
CA LEU A 4 -25.22 -9.98 33.66
C LEU A 4 -26.19 -10.15 32.48
N LEU A 5 -27.50 -10.14 32.71
CA LEU A 5 -28.50 -10.39 31.67
C LEU A 5 -28.43 -9.40 30.48
N PRO A 6 -28.26 -8.09 30.67
CA PRO A 6 -28.07 -7.17 29.52
C PRO A 6 -26.84 -7.49 28.67
N PHE A 7 -25.71 -7.77 29.32
CA PHE A 7 -24.46 -8.13 28.64
C PHE A 7 -24.61 -9.44 27.85
N MET A 8 -25.25 -10.44 28.44
CA MET A 8 -25.52 -11.72 27.77
C MET A 8 -26.42 -11.52 26.53
N ARG A 9 -27.46 -10.68 26.61
CA ARG A 9 -28.31 -10.33 25.48
C ARG A 9 -27.52 -9.65 24.36
N ASP A 10 -26.59 -8.77 24.69
CA ASP A 10 -25.75 -8.11 23.70
C ASP A 10 -24.74 -9.09 23.07
N MET A 11 -24.19 -10.00 23.87
CA MET A 11 -23.36 -11.10 23.35
C MET A 11 -24.16 -12.00 22.39
N ALA A 12 -25.39 -12.36 22.72
CA ALA A 12 -26.24 -13.23 21.88
C ALA A 12 -26.56 -12.61 20.51
N LYS A 13 -26.63 -11.27 20.40
CA LYS A 13 -26.83 -10.56 19.12
C LYS A 13 -25.64 -10.74 18.16
N VAL A 14 -24.44 -10.91 18.67
CA VAL A 14 -23.20 -10.90 17.87
C VAL A 14 -22.47 -12.25 17.85
N SER A 15 -22.74 -13.16 18.80
CA SER A 15 -22.06 -14.45 18.89
C SER A 15 -22.60 -15.45 17.87
N SER A 16 -21.68 -16.12 17.17
CA SER A 16 -21.93 -17.32 16.36
C SER A 16 -21.41 -18.61 17.05
N THR A 17 -21.15 -18.53 18.36
CA THR A 17 -20.66 -19.64 19.20
C THR A 17 -21.50 -19.77 20.46
N PRO A 18 -21.50 -20.95 21.13
CA PRO A 18 -22.18 -21.13 22.38
C PRO A 18 -21.76 -20.09 23.44
N ILE A 19 -22.72 -19.56 24.19
CA ILE A 19 -22.47 -18.62 25.31
C ILE A 19 -22.55 -19.39 26.63
N LEU A 20 -21.42 -19.41 27.34
CA LEU A 20 -21.34 -19.94 28.69
C LEU A 20 -21.53 -18.80 29.69
N VAL A 21 -22.44 -19.00 30.65
CA VAL A 21 -22.70 -18.06 31.74
C VAL A 21 -22.42 -18.72 33.08
N ASN A 22 -21.51 -18.11 33.86
CA ASN A 22 -21.03 -18.67 35.12
C ASN A 22 -20.95 -17.59 36.23
N PRO A 23 -22.11 -17.07 36.72
CA PRO A 23 -22.14 -15.94 37.65
C PRO A 23 -21.89 -16.35 39.08
N ASN A 24 -21.53 -15.35 39.91
CA ASN A 24 -21.56 -15.47 41.37
C ASN A 24 -23.01 -15.43 41.89
N ALA A 25 -23.24 -15.98 43.08
CA ALA A 25 -24.53 -15.88 43.80
C ALA A 25 -24.70 -14.49 44.48
N GLY A 26 -24.50 -13.40 43.73
CA GLY A 26 -24.53 -12.03 44.22
C GLY A 26 -23.15 -11.46 44.54
N LEU A 27 -23.11 -10.37 45.28
CA LEU A 27 -21.87 -9.73 45.73
C LEU A 27 -21.42 -10.29 47.09
N PRO A 28 -20.11 -10.47 47.31
CA PRO A 28 -19.61 -10.93 48.59
C PRO A 28 -19.75 -9.83 49.64
N ARG A 29 -20.21 -10.22 50.83
CA ARG A 29 -20.22 -9.39 52.03
C ARG A 29 -19.66 -10.16 53.23
N SER A 30 -19.16 -9.47 54.23
CA SER A 30 -18.64 -10.09 55.46
C SER A 30 -19.68 -10.05 56.55
N GLU A 31 -20.07 -11.22 57.08
CA GLU A 31 -20.92 -11.36 58.25
C GLU A 31 -20.23 -12.27 59.24
N GLY A 32 -19.97 -11.75 60.43
CA GLY A 32 -19.34 -12.54 61.52
C GLY A 32 -17.95 -13.11 61.10
N GLY A 33 -17.19 -12.45 60.27
CA GLY A 33 -15.89 -12.90 59.78
C GLY A 33 -15.96 -13.97 58.68
N LYS A 34 -17.14 -14.28 58.16
CA LYS A 34 -17.36 -15.21 57.03
C LYS A 34 -17.85 -14.44 55.80
N THR A 35 -17.40 -14.86 54.63
CA THR A 35 -17.91 -14.36 53.35
C THR A 35 -19.26 -15.02 53.06
N VAL A 36 -20.32 -14.21 52.93
CA VAL A 36 -21.66 -14.64 52.53
C VAL A 36 -22.07 -13.95 51.22
N TYR A 37 -23.01 -14.57 50.52
CA TYR A 37 -23.56 -14.07 49.26
C TYR A 37 -25.07 -13.90 49.47
N ASP A 38 -25.66 -12.90 48.84
CA ASP A 38 -27.01 -12.43 49.11
C ASP A 38 -28.09 -12.97 48.17
N ILE A 39 -27.71 -13.72 47.13
CA ILE A 39 -28.66 -14.35 46.22
C ILE A 39 -28.83 -15.82 46.58
N ASP A 40 -30.06 -16.20 46.96
CA ASP A 40 -30.38 -17.57 47.28
C ASP A 40 -30.55 -18.47 46.03
N ALA A 41 -30.77 -19.77 46.27
CA ALA A 41 -30.83 -20.75 45.19
C ALA A 41 -32.07 -20.59 44.28
N ASP A 42 -33.18 -20.04 44.77
CA ASP A 42 -34.41 -19.81 44.01
C ASP A 42 -34.25 -18.57 43.10
N GLU A 43 -33.77 -17.47 43.66
CA GLU A 43 -33.47 -16.24 42.93
C GLU A 43 -32.40 -16.49 41.86
N PHE A 44 -31.35 -17.26 42.20
CA PHE A 44 -30.31 -17.65 41.27
C PHE A 44 -30.90 -18.45 40.11
N ALA A 45 -31.71 -19.48 40.39
CA ALA A 45 -32.31 -20.32 39.34
C ALA A 45 -33.25 -19.53 38.45
N ALA A 46 -34.05 -18.60 38.98
CA ALA A 46 -34.89 -17.71 38.16
C ALA A 46 -34.08 -16.84 37.22
N ALA A 47 -32.99 -16.24 37.70
CA ALA A 47 -32.10 -15.43 36.84
C ALA A 47 -31.40 -16.27 35.74
N MET A 48 -30.99 -17.50 36.07
CA MET A 48 -30.38 -18.42 35.10
C MET A 48 -31.39 -18.91 34.05
N GLN A 49 -32.66 -19.09 34.44
CA GLN A 49 -33.76 -19.39 33.52
C GLN A 49 -33.96 -18.25 32.49
N ASP A 50 -33.90 -17.00 32.96
CA ASP A 50 -33.96 -15.84 32.05
C ASP A 50 -32.78 -15.79 31.10
N MET A 51 -31.57 -16.12 31.56
CA MET A 51 -30.39 -16.21 30.69
C MET A 51 -30.53 -17.30 29.64
N ALA A 52 -31.02 -18.51 30.02
CA ALA A 52 -31.27 -19.56 29.05
C ALA A 52 -32.24 -19.15 27.94
N ARG A 53 -33.36 -18.52 28.31
CA ARG A 53 -34.37 -18.01 27.35
C ARG A 53 -33.83 -16.92 26.42
N ASN A 54 -32.76 -16.24 26.81
CA ASN A 54 -32.18 -15.13 26.04
C ASN A 54 -30.89 -15.51 25.28
N GLY A 55 -30.51 -16.80 25.25
CA GLY A 55 -29.41 -17.27 24.39
C GLY A 55 -28.20 -17.86 25.13
N ALA A 56 -28.20 -17.95 26.43
CA ALA A 56 -27.17 -18.71 27.14
C ALA A 56 -27.31 -20.21 26.83
N THR A 57 -26.22 -20.85 26.42
CA THR A 57 -26.21 -22.23 25.96
C THR A 57 -25.70 -23.17 27.04
N VAL A 58 -24.74 -22.71 27.85
CA VAL A 58 -24.14 -23.45 28.97
C VAL A 58 -24.29 -22.62 30.25
N LEU A 59 -24.83 -23.25 31.27
CA LEU A 59 -25.11 -22.60 32.54
C LEU A 59 -24.26 -23.22 33.67
N GLY A 60 -23.71 -22.39 34.51
CA GLY A 60 -22.91 -22.79 35.65
C GLY A 60 -23.05 -21.81 36.82
N GLY A 61 -22.20 -21.94 37.82
CA GLY A 61 -22.11 -21.04 38.93
C GLY A 61 -20.67 -20.86 39.39
N CYS A 62 -20.37 -19.73 40.01
CA CYS A 62 -19.05 -19.40 40.54
C CYS A 62 -19.13 -19.17 42.08
N CYS A 63 -18.55 -18.09 42.59
CA CYS A 63 -18.47 -17.84 44.02
C CYS A 63 -19.84 -17.71 44.67
N GLY A 64 -20.00 -18.36 45.81
CA GLY A 64 -21.25 -18.37 46.57
C GLY A 64 -22.29 -19.38 46.11
N THR A 65 -22.12 -20.02 44.94
CA THR A 65 -23.03 -21.06 44.46
C THR A 65 -22.76 -22.38 45.19
N THR A 66 -23.83 -23.08 45.55
CA THR A 66 -23.84 -24.38 46.20
C THR A 66 -24.45 -25.44 45.27
N PRO A 67 -24.35 -26.74 45.60
CA PRO A 67 -25.05 -27.79 44.87
C PRO A 67 -26.57 -27.53 44.75
N GLU A 68 -27.21 -26.87 45.74
CA GLU A 68 -28.61 -26.52 45.68
C GLU A 68 -28.91 -25.49 44.59
N HIS A 69 -28.07 -24.45 44.43
CA HIS A 69 -28.18 -23.46 43.35
C HIS A 69 -28.14 -24.16 41.97
N ILE A 70 -27.22 -25.09 41.79
CA ILE A 70 -27.08 -25.81 40.52
C ILE A 70 -28.24 -26.75 40.27
N LEU A 71 -28.72 -27.46 41.33
CA LEU A 71 -29.87 -28.34 41.20
C LEU A 71 -31.14 -27.58 40.80
N LYS A 72 -31.44 -26.46 41.49
CA LYS A 72 -32.60 -25.61 41.18
C LYS A 72 -32.49 -25.00 39.79
N THR A 73 -31.29 -24.55 39.38
CA THR A 73 -31.04 -24.07 38.02
C THR A 73 -31.35 -25.15 37.00
N LYS A 74 -30.85 -26.39 37.22
CA LYS A 74 -31.12 -27.50 36.31
C LYS A 74 -32.63 -27.74 36.19
N LEU A 75 -33.35 -27.87 37.31
CA LEU A 75 -34.79 -28.12 37.32
C LEU A 75 -35.57 -26.97 36.64
N ALA A 76 -35.18 -25.73 36.83
CA ALA A 76 -35.83 -24.57 36.23
C ALA A 76 -35.58 -24.45 34.72
N CYS A 77 -34.52 -25.05 34.20
CA CYS A 77 -34.10 -24.94 32.79
C CYS A 77 -34.34 -26.24 31.97
N ASP A 78 -34.71 -27.37 32.61
CA ASP A 78 -34.85 -28.67 31.93
C ASP A 78 -35.81 -28.62 30.71
N ASP A 79 -36.88 -27.85 30.77
CA ASP A 79 -37.89 -27.71 29.72
C ASP A 79 -37.60 -26.56 28.73
N ILE A 80 -36.49 -25.84 28.91
CA ILE A 80 -36.14 -24.74 28.01
C ILE A 80 -35.30 -25.27 26.85
N PRO A 81 -35.77 -25.13 25.60
CA PRO A 81 -34.97 -25.52 24.43
C PRO A 81 -33.72 -24.67 24.33
N VAL A 82 -32.59 -25.30 24.02
CA VAL A 82 -31.35 -24.58 23.76
C VAL A 82 -31.55 -23.65 22.56
N CYS A 83 -31.20 -22.38 22.71
CA CYS A 83 -31.29 -21.43 21.63
C CYS A 83 -30.39 -21.84 20.47
N GLU A 84 -30.93 -21.79 19.24
CA GLU A 84 -30.18 -22.07 18.03
C GLU A 84 -29.05 -21.07 17.84
N ILE A 85 -27.84 -21.58 17.61
CA ILE A 85 -26.67 -20.77 17.33
C ILE A 85 -26.67 -20.48 15.82
N THR A 86 -26.90 -19.22 15.46
CA THR A 86 -26.93 -18.77 14.07
C THR A 86 -25.63 -18.07 13.68
N ASP A 87 -25.14 -18.32 12.47
CA ASP A 87 -24.04 -17.53 11.91
C ASP A 87 -24.53 -16.10 11.65
N LYS A 88 -23.85 -15.12 12.22
CA LYS A 88 -24.19 -13.70 12.07
C LYS A 88 -23.67 -13.11 10.74
N ASN A 89 -22.93 -13.88 9.96
CA ASN A 89 -22.37 -13.50 8.64
C ASN A 89 -21.68 -12.13 8.64
N ARG A 90 -20.93 -11.83 9.71
CA ARG A 90 -20.19 -10.57 9.88
C ARG A 90 -18.73 -10.76 9.58
N THR A 91 -18.13 -9.84 8.82
CA THR A 91 -16.68 -9.73 8.65
C THR A 91 -16.12 -8.91 9.80
N VAL A 92 -15.38 -9.54 10.70
CA VAL A 92 -14.87 -8.90 11.93
C VAL A 92 -13.43 -9.31 12.15
N ILE A 93 -12.59 -8.36 12.53
CA ILE A 93 -11.26 -8.57 13.11
C ILE A 93 -11.23 -7.99 14.51
N SER A 94 -10.29 -8.39 15.33
CA SER A 94 -10.18 -7.85 16.69
C SER A 94 -8.75 -7.86 17.22
N SER A 95 -8.47 -6.95 18.13
CA SER A 95 -7.39 -7.06 19.11
C SER A 95 -7.91 -7.80 20.36
N TYR A 96 -7.18 -7.70 21.45
CA TYR A 96 -7.59 -8.26 22.75
C TYR A 96 -8.81 -7.55 23.36
N SER A 97 -9.08 -6.30 23.01
CA SER A 97 -10.14 -5.47 23.59
C SER A 97 -11.03 -4.77 22.56
N HIS A 98 -10.59 -4.61 21.31
CA HIS A 98 -11.27 -3.83 20.30
C HIS A 98 -11.64 -4.68 19.08
N ALA A 99 -12.89 -4.56 18.62
CA ALA A 99 -13.40 -5.27 17.45
C ALA A 99 -13.75 -4.28 16.32
N VAL A 100 -13.28 -4.57 15.11
CA VAL A 100 -13.55 -3.79 13.89
C VAL A 100 -14.41 -4.62 12.96
N THR A 101 -15.58 -4.09 12.59
CA THR A 101 -16.54 -4.73 11.68
C THR A 101 -16.52 -4.05 10.33
N PHE A 102 -16.34 -4.83 9.26
CA PHE A 102 -16.39 -4.35 7.88
C PHE A 102 -17.83 -4.37 7.34
N GLY A 103 -18.17 -3.38 6.51
CA GLY A 103 -19.46 -3.32 5.80
C GLY A 103 -20.42 -2.23 6.29
N GLY A 104 -20.00 -1.46 7.30
CA GLY A 104 -20.59 -0.17 7.65
C GLY A 104 -19.81 0.98 6.97
N ARG A 105 -19.23 1.87 7.77
CA ARG A 105 -18.29 2.87 7.25
C ARG A 105 -17.02 2.20 6.71
N PRO A 106 -16.32 2.83 5.76
CA PRO A 106 -15.02 2.36 5.32
C PRO A 106 -14.01 2.32 6.49
N ILE A 107 -13.20 1.29 6.55
CA ILE A 107 -12.20 1.08 7.61
C ILE A 107 -10.88 1.70 7.18
N LEU A 108 -10.22 2.44 8.09
CA LEU A 108 -8.91 3.04 7.88
C LEU A 108 -7.80 2.10 8.36
N ILE A 109 -7.02 1.56 7.44
CA ILE A 109 -5.84 0.74 7.75
C ILE A 109 -4.61 1.63 7.58
N GLY A 110 -3.88 1.86 8.68
CA GLY A 110 -2.72 2.75 8.68
C GLY A 110 -1.48 2.11 8.05
N GLU A 111 -0.90 2.72 7.02
CA GLU A 111 0.19 2.18 6.18
C GLU A 111 1.61 2.54 6.66
N ARG A 112 1.79 3.15 7.85
CA ARG A 112 3.08 3.75 8.19
C ARG A 112 4.12 2.77 8.72
N ILE A 113 3.72 1.62 9.27
CA ILE A 113 4.63 0.57 9.75
C ILE A 113 4.98 -0.34 8.57
N ASN A 114 5.79 0.18 7.65
CA ASN A 114 6.21 -0.51 6.44
C ASN A 114 7.52 0.12 5.94
N PRO A 115 8.58 -0.65 5.61
CA PRO A 115 9.89 -0.15 5.21
C PRO A 115 9.92 0.50 3.82
N THR A 116 8.92 0.26 2.96
CA THR A 116 8.92 0.73 1.58
C THR A 116 8.98 2.26 1.51
N GLY A 117 10.04 2.79 0.87
CA GLY A 117 10.23 4.23 0.70
C GLY A 117 10.53 5.03 1.99
N LYS A 118 10.85 4.36 3.12
CA LYS A 118 11.06 5.02 4.43
C LYS A 118 12.44 4.70 5.01
N PRO A 119 13.49 5.48 4.70
CA PRO A 119 14.86 5.20 5.16
C PRO A 119 14.99 5.10 6.69
N LYS A 120 14.34 5.99 7.45
CA LYS A 120 14.37 5.95 8.92
C LYS A 120 13.75 4.66 9.47
N PHE A 121 12.67 4.19 8.88
CA PHE A 121 12.01 2.96 9.31
C PHE A 121 12.88 1.73 8.98
N LYS A 122 13.53 1.71 7.80
CA LYS A 122 14.51 0.67 7.46
C LYS A 122 15.66 0.62 8.48
N GLN A 123 16.15 1.78 8.89
CA GLN A 123 17.22 1.84 9.91
C GLN A 123 16.72 1.34 11.27
N ALA A 124 15.53 1.76 11.70
CA ALA A 124 14.92 1.29 12.96
C ALA A 124 14.77 -0.25 13.00
N LEU A 125 14.39 -0.87 11.87
CA LEU A 125 14.33 -2.34 11.78
C LEU A 125 15.71 -2.98 11.94
N LYS A 126 16.76 -2.43 11.30
CA LYS A 126 18.14 -2.93 11.44
C LYS A 126 18.68 -2.79 12.86
N ASP A 127 18.40 -1.67 13.51
CA ASP A 127 18.84 -1.34 14.86
C ASP A 127 17.96 -1.97 15.95
N LYS A 128 16.85 -2.62 15.56
CA LYS A 128 15.79 -3.12 16.46
C LYS A 128 15.22 -2.04 17.38
N ASP A 129 15.08 -0.80 16.85
CA ASP A 129 14.49 0.33 17.57
C ASP A 129 12.97 0.18 17.60
N LEU A 130 12.48 -0.68 18.49
CA LEU A 130 11.06 -0.94 18.68
C LEU A 130 10.32 0.31 19.20
N THR A 131 11.02 1.21 19.90
CA THR A 131 10.45 2.47 20.38
C THR A 131 10.02 3.37 19.21
N TYR A 132 10.88 3.51 18.21
CA TYR A 132 10.53 4.26 17.00
C TYR A 132 9.36 3.60 16.24
N ILE A 133 9.37 2.26 16.10
CA ILE A 133 8.29 1.53 15.43
C ILE A 133 6.96 1.72 16.17
N LEU A 134 6.97 1.62 17.50
CA LEU A 134 5.82 1.85 18.35
C LEU A 134 5.27 3.28 18.19
N SER A 135 6.15 4.28 18.15
CA SER A 135 5.74 5.68 17.93
C SER A 135 4.99 5.88 16.62
N MET A 136 5.32 5.12 15.58
CA MET A 136 4.57 5.12 14.31
C MET A 136 3.16 4.56 14.46
N GLY A 137 3.00 3.54 15.30
CA GLY A 137 1.69 2.97 15.62
C GLY A 137 0.82 3.97 16.41
N VAL A 138 1.39 4.55 17.48
CA VAL A 138 0.71 5.56 18.32
C VAL A 138 0.22 6.74 17.48
N ALA A 139 1.10 7.32 16.63
CA ALA A 139 0.73 8.44 15.78
C ALA A 139 -0.44 8.12 14.82
N GLN A 140 -0.53 6.89 14.33
CA GLN A 140 -1.64 6.46 13.46
C GLN A 140 -2.93 6.23 14.26
N GLN A 141 -2.85 5.68 15.48
CA GLN A 141 -3.99 5.56 16.38
C GLN A 141 -4.54 6.94 16.76
N GLU A 142 -3.68 7.88 17.11
CA GLU A 142 -4.06 9.28 17.38
C GLU A 142 -4.70 9.95 16.15
N SER A 143 -4.28 9.56 14.95
CA SER A 143 -4.85 10.01 13.67
C SER A 143 -6.07 9.19 13.22
N ARG A 144 -6.67 8.40 14.12
CA ARG A 144 -7.92 7.67 13.93
C ARG A 144 -7.84 6.50 12.94
N ALA A 145 -6.69 5.84 12.80
CA ALA A 145 -6.64 4.54 12.17
C ALA A 145 -7.52 3.54 12.95
N ASP A 146 -8.23 2.65 12.25
CA ASP A 146 -8.99 1.56 12.85
C ASP A 146 -8.17 0.28 13.00
N VAL A 147 -7.17 0.12 12.12
CA VAL A 147 -6.29 -1.05 12.01
C VAL A 147 -4.89 -0.55 11.67
N LEU A 148 -3.85 -1.24 12.09
CA LEU A 148 -2.48 -0.94 11.68
C LEU A 148 -1.95 -2.04 10.75
N ASP A 149 -1.51 -1.65 9.56
CA ASP A 149 -0.73 -2.52 8.68
C ASP A 149 0.70 -2.64 9.19
N VAL A 150 1.16 -3.87 9.42
CA VAL A 150 2.47 -4.17 9.99
C VAL A 150 3.27 -5.00 9.01
N ASN A 151 4.22 -4.35 8.33
CA ASN A 151 5.19 -4.96 7.46
C ASN A 151 6.61 -4.65 7.97
N VAL A 152 7.38 -5.70 8.23
CA VAL A 152 8.78 -5.61 8.68
C VAL A 152 9.75 -6.26 7.69
N GLY A 153 9.26 -6.67 6.52
CA GLY A 153 10.06 -7.31 5.48
C GLY A 153 11.18 -6.40 5.01
N LEU A 154 12.41 -6.72 5.40
CA LEU A 154 13.61 -6.01 5.00
C LEU A 154 14.74 -7.02 4.78
N PRO A 155 15.43 -6.98 3.63
CA PRO A 155 16.59 -7.83 3.40
C PRO A 155 17.65 -7.67 4.48
N GLY A 156 18.19 -8.81 4.92
CA GLY A 156 19.28 -8.84 5.90
C GLY A 156 18.87 -8.79 7.37
N ILE A 157 17.57 -8.91 7.69
CA ILE A 157 17.07 -9.10 9.06
C ILE A 157 16.37 -10.45 9.20
N ASP A 158 16.22 -10.93 10.42
CA ASP A 158 15.35 -12.08 10.76
C ASP A 158 13.89 -11.59 10.80
N GLU A 159 13.22 -11.62 9.64
CA GLU A 159 11.83 -11.15 9.51
C GLU A 159 10.88 -11.90 10.43
N PRO A 160 10.90 -13.26 10.54
CA PRO A 160 10.03 -13.99 11.46
C PRO A 160 10.17 -13.55 12.92
N GLN A 161 11.39 -13.29 13.40
CA GLN A 161 11.60 -12.82 14.76
C GLN A 161 11.21 -11.35 14.92
N MET A 162 11.56 -10.50 13.97
CA MET A 162 11.19 -9.08 13.99
C MET A 162 9.67 -8.89 13.98
N MET A 163 8.94 -9.68 13.18
CA MET A 163 7.48 -9.62 13.16
C MET A 163 6.89 -9.98 14.53
N VAL A 164 7.40 -11.02 15.18
CA VAL A 164 6.98 -11.39 16.55
C VAL A 164 7.24 -10.26 17.54
N ASP A 165 8.43 -9.66 17.51
CA ASP A 165 8.82 -8.61 18.44
C ASP A 165 7.94 -7.37 18.24
N VAL A 166 7.74 -6.93 17.00
CA VAL A 166 6.90 -5.76 16.67
C VAL A 166 5.43 -5.99 17.04
N VAL A 167 4.87 -7.17 16.72
CA VAL A 167 3.47 -7.50 17.07
C VAL A 167 3.27 -7.48 18.58
N LYS A 168 4.20 -8.05 19.36
CA LYS A 168 4.12 -8.04 20.84
C LYS A 168 4.16 -6.62 21.39
N GLU A 169 5.11 -5.79 20.92
CA GLU A 169 5.23 -4.40 21.38
C GLU A 169 3.98 -3.57 21.03
N LEU A 170 3.49 -3.69 19.80
CA LEU A 170 2.29 -2.98 19.39
C LEU A 170 1.07 -3.41 20.21
N GLN A 171 0.82 -4.72 20.38
CA GLN A 171 -0.31 -5.22 21.17
C GLN A 171 -0.14 -4.99 22.69
N GLY A 172 1.08 -4.72 23.16
CA GLY A 172 1.34 -4.36 24.55
C GLY A 172 0.92 -2.93 24.91
N VAL A 173 0.81 -2.03 23.93
CA VAL A 173 0.56 -0.60 24.14
C VAL A 173 -0.71 -0.12 23.44
N LEU A 174 -1.01 -0.66 22.24
CA LEU A 174 -2.14 -0.24 21.41
C LEU A 174 -3.27 -1.26 21.48
N ASP A 175 -4.50 -0.77 21.41
CA ASP A 175 -5.70 -1.61 21.42
C ASP A 175 -6.27 -1.87 20.01
N LEU A 176 -5.65 -1.31 18.96
CA LEU A 176 -6.07 -1.54 17.57
C LEU A 176 -5.74 -2.94 17.08
N PRO A 177 -6.62 -3.56 16.27
CA PRO A 177 -6.28 -4.76 15.51
C PRO A 177 -5.13 -4.49 14.54
N LEU A 178 -4.34 -5.54 14.24
CA LEU A 178 -3.25 -5.46 13.30
C LEU A 178 -3.57 -6.23 12.02
N GLN A 179 -3.08 -5.71 10.91
CA GLN A 179 -2.93 -6.41 9.64
C GLN A 179 -1.49 -6.95 9.58
N ILE A 180 -1.35 -8.27 9.56
CA ILE A 180 -0.04 -8.92 9.44
C ILE A 180 0.31 -8.99 7.97
N ASP A 181 1.23 -8.13 7.53
CA ASP A 181 1.63 -7.97 6.13
C ASP A 181 3.01 -8.57 5.88
N THR A 182 3.01 -9.78 5.36
CA THR A 182 4.23 -10.50 4.95
C THR A 182 3.91 -11.55 3.90
N SER A 183 4.85 -11.82 3.02
CA SER A 183 4.81 -12.97 2.10
C SER A 183 5.60 -14.18 2.60
N ASP A 184 6.33 -14.05 3.73
CA ASP A 184 7.01 -15.17 4.37
C ASP A 184 6.01 -15.98 5.22
N PRO A 185 5.67 -17.24 4.85
CA PRO A 185 4.73 -18.05 5.61
C PRO A 185 5.21 -18.34 7.04
N VAL A 186 6.53 -18.35 7.28
CA VAL A 186 7.11 -18.59 8.61
C VAL A 186 6.92 -17.36 9.50
N ALA A 187 7.18 -16.16 8.97
CA ALA A 187 6.92 -14.91 9.66
C ALA A 187 5.42 -14.77 9.97
N MET A 188 4.57 -15.07 8.98
CA MET A 188 3.12 -15.06 9.15
C MET A 188 2.66 -16.01 10.25
N GLU A 189 3.08 -17.28 10.20
CA GLU A 189 2.68 -18.27 11.20
C GLU A 189 3.13 -17.87 12.60
N ARG A 190 4.38 -17.40 12.76
CA ARG A 190 4.90 -16.97 14.06
C ARG A 190 4.13 -15.79 14.63
N ALA A 191 3.77 -14.82 13.80
CA ALA A 191 2.94 -13.69 14.20
C ALA A 191 1.53 -14.13 14.62
N LEU A 192 0.88 -14.97 13.80
CA LEU A 192 -0.46 -15.47 14.08
C LEU A 192 -0.53 -16.29 15.37
N ARG A 193 0.53 -17.05 15.70
CA ARG A 193 0.62 -17.86 16.90
C ARG A 193 0.58 -17.05 18.20
N ILE A 194 1.09 -15.81 18.17
CA ILE A 194 1.17 -14.93 19.34
C ILE A 194 0.14 -13.80 19.30
N TYR A 195 -0.62 -13.71 18.21
CA TYR A 195 -1.60 -12.66 18.04
C TYR A 195 -2.77 -12.83 19.03
N ASN A 196 -3.07 -11.79 19.80
CA ASN A 196 -4.17 -11.78 20.76
C ASN A 196 -5.41 -11.13 20.12
N GLY A 197 -6.30 -11.96 19.57
CA GLY A 197 -7.49 -11.54 18.85
C GLY A 197 -7.70 -12.27 17.53
N LYS A 198 -8.49 -11.69 16.62
CA LYS A 198 -8.69 -12.18 15.25
C LYS A 198 -7.98 -11.24 14.25
N PRO A 199 -6.84 -11.63 13.68
CA PRO A 199 -6.02 -10.76 12.83
C PRO A 199 -6.64 -10.51 11.46
N LEU A 200 -6.17 -9.45 10.79
CA LEU A 200 -6.23 -9.31 9.34
C LEU A 200 -4.91 -9.85 8.77
N ILE A 201 -4.98 -10.73 7.77
CA ILE A 201 -3.83 -11.44 7.18
C ILE A 201 -3.61 -10.91 5.76
N ASN A 202 -2.46 -10.34 5.49
CA ASN A 202 -2.09 -9.80 4.18
C ASN A 202 -0.85 -10.53 3.65
N SER A 203 -0.93 -11.38 2.60
CA SER A 203 -2.08 -11.65 1.77
C SER A 203 -2.05 -13.04 1.16
N VAL A 204 -3.15 -13.43 0.55
CA VAL A 204 -3.23 -14.53 -0.41
C VAL A 204 -3.48 -13.96 -1.81
N ASN A 205 -3.20 -14.71 -2.85
CA ASN A 205 -3.58 -14.39 -4.23
C ASN A 205 -4.11 -15.63 -4.97
N GLY A 206 -4.50 -15.47 -6.24
CA GLY A 206 -5.05 -16.57 -7.04
C GLY A 206 -4.05 -17.62 -7.52
N LYS A 207 -2.74 -17.49 -7.19
CA LYS A 207 -1.74 -18.53 -7.49
C LYS A 207 -1.99 -19.75 -6.61
N LYS A 208 -2.00 -20.94 -7.22
CA LYS A 208 -2.28 -22.21 -6.51
C LYS A 208 -1.33 -22.40 -5.33
N GLU A 209 -0.04 -22.22 -5.55
CA GLU A 209 1.00 -22.42 -4.52
C GLU A 209 0.80 -21.52 -3.30
N VAL A 210 0.41 -20.26 -3.54
CA VAL A 210 0.17 -19.30 -2.45
C VAL A 210 -1.07 -19.66 -1.65
N MET A 211 -2.15 -20.06 -2.33
CA MET A 211 -3.36 -20.51 -1.64
C MET A 211 -3.11 -21.78 -0.80
N GLU A 212 -2.32 -22.73 -1.31
CA GLU A 212 -1.94 -23.97 -0.60
C GLU A 212 -1.07 -23.69 0.64
N GLN A 213 -0.29 -22.62 0.65
CA GLN A 213 0.54 -22.19 1.79
C GLN A 213 -0.26 -21.39 2.83
N ILE A 214 -1.08 -20.44 2.39
CA ILE A 214 -1.71 -19.46 3.27
C ILE A 214 -3.05 -19.94 3.84
N PHE A 215 -3.89 -20.62 3.07
CA PHE A 215 -5.21 -21.07 3.56
C PHE A 215 -5.16 -22.02 4.76
N PRO A 216 -4.19 -22.96 4.85
CA PRO A 216 -4.02 -23.76 6.08
C PRO A 216 -3.76 -22.90 7.32
N LEU A 217 -2.95 -21.83 7.21
CA LEU A 217 -2.69 -20.90 8.31
C LEU A 217 -3.95 -20.13 8.69
N VAL A 218 -4.66 -19.57 7.70
CA VAL A 218 -5.93 -18.86 7.93
C VAL A 218 -6.96 -19.77 8.61
N LYS A 219 -7.06 -21.03 8.16
CA LYS A 219 -7.97 -22.02 8.76
C LYS A 219 -7.58 -22.37 10.19
N HIS A 220 -6.28 -22.51 10.45
CA HIS A 220 -5.78 -22.95 11.77
C HIS A 220 -5.90 -21.83 12.81
N TYR A 221 -5.50 -20.60 12.49
CA TYR A 221 -5.47 -19.49 13.42
C TYR A 221 -6.74 -18.65 13.43
N GLY A 222 -7.55 -18.69 12.36
CA GLY A 222 -8.82 -17.98 12.26
C GLY A 222 -8.63 -16.48 12.08
N GLY A 223 -8.35 -16.01 10.88
CA GLY A 223 -8.23 -14.58 10.54
C GLY A 223 -9.20 -14.17 9.44
N VAL A 224 -9.24 -12.89 9.13
CA VAL A 224 -9.76 -12.37 7.86
C VAL A 224 -8.56 -12.23 6.92
N VAL A 225 -8.66 -12.72 5.68
CA VAL A 225 -7.54 -12.68 4.74
C VAL A 225 -7.79 -11.71 3.60
N VAL A 226 -6.78 -10.90 3.29
CA VAL A 226 -6.73 -10.05 2.10
C VAL A 226 -6.40 -10.94 0.89
N ALA A 227 -7.23 -10.87 -0.15
CA ALA A 227 -7.11 -11.65 -1.36
C ALA A 227 -6.80 -10.75 -2.56
N LEU A 228 -5.55 -10.78 -3.02
CA LEU A 228 -5.11 -9.99 -4.18
C LEU A 228 -5.73 -10.57 -5.46
N ALA A 229 -6.40 -9.74 -6.25
CA ALA A 229 -7.05 -10.13 -7.51
C ALA A 229 -6.03 -10.33 -8.65
N LEU A 230 -5.03 -11.19 -8.44
CA LEU A 230 -4.00 -11.61 -9.41
C LEU A 230 -3.78 -13.12 -9.30
N ASP A 231 -3.29 -13.73 -10.36
CA ASP A 231 -2.97 -15.16 -10.42
C ASP A 231 -1.66 -15.46 -11.15
N GLU A 232 -1.50 -16.67 -11.66
CA GLU A 232 -0.32 -17.14 -12.39
C GLU A 232 -0.01 -16.29 -13.63
N ASN A 233 -1.04 -15.63 -14.20
CA ASN A 233 -0.92 -14.76 -15.38
C ASN A 233 -0.64 -13.30 -15.01
N GLY A 234 -0.51 -12.99 -13.72
CA GLY A 234 -0.31 -11.65 -13.20
C GLY A 234 -1.61 -10.91 -12.88
N ILE A 235 -1.59 -9.58 -12.97
CA ILE A 235 -2.75 -8.73 -12.68
C ILE A 235 -3.61 -8.61 -13.95
N PRO A 236 -4.89 -9.03 -13.93
CA PRO A 236 -5.78 -8.84 -15.07
C PRO A 236 -6.01 -7.34 -15.36
N GLU A 237 -5.97 -6.98 -16.64
CA GLU A 237 -6.17 -5.60 -17.10
C GLU A 237 -7.62 -5.12 -16.96
N THR A 238 -8.58 -6.04 -16.91
CA THR A 238 -10.02 -5.75 -16.86
C THR A 238 -10.65 -6.10 -15.53
N ALA A 239 -11.76 -5.44 -15.19
CA ALA A 239 -12.56 -5.79 -14.03
C ALA A 239 -13.10 -7.23 -14.10
N ASP A 240 -13.51 -7.71 -15.29
CA ASP A 240 -13.94 -9.10 -15.48
C ASP A 240 -12.88 -10.11 -15.09
N GLY A 241 -11.64 -9.88 -15.53
CA GLY A 241 -10.51 -10.74 -15.18
C GLY A 241 -10.25 -10.75 -13.67
N ARG A 242 -10.27 -9.58 -13.02
CA ARG A 242 -10.09 -9.47 -11.55
C ARG A 242 -11.22 -10.16 -10.79
N LEU A 243 -12.46 -10.05 -11.26
CA LEU A 243 -13.58 -10.79 -10.67
C LEU A 243 -13.46 -12.30 -10.84
N ALA A 244 -12.95 -12.77 -11.99
CA ALA A 244 -12.70 -14.20 -12.21
C ALA A 244 -11.68 -14.74 -11.21
N VAL A 245 -10.58 -14.02 -10.98
CA VAL A 245 -9.59 -14.37 -9.94
C VAL A 245 -10.21 -14.35 -8.55
N ALA A 246 -11.00 -13.32 -8.20
CA ALA A 246 -11.68 -13.27 -6.91
C ALA A 246 -12.62 -14.48 -6.70
N ARG A 247 -13.36 -14.90 -7.71
CA ARG A 247 -14.21 -16.12 -7.67
C ARG A 247 -13.36 -17.37 -7.42
N LYS A 248 -12.26 -17.55 -8.16
CA LYS A 248 -11.30 -18.64 -7.96
C LYS A 248 -10.81 -18.71 -6.50
N ILE A 249 -10.44 -17.55 -5.93
CA ILE A 249 -9.98 -17.47 -4.55
C ILE A 249 -11.11 -17.86 -3.57
N TYR A 250 -12.33 -17.34 -3.75
CA TYR A 250 -13.48 -17.69 -2.90
C TYR A 250 -13.81 -19.19 -2.94
N GLU A 251 -13.83 -19.80 -4.14
CA GLU A 251 -14.12 -21.22 -4.33
C GLU A 251 -13.04 -22.09 -3.67
N THR A 252 -11.76 -21.73 -3.87
CA THR A 252 -10.65 -22.44 -3.23
C THR A 252 -10.71 -22.29 -1.71
N ALA A 253 -10.92 -21.10 -1.18
CA ALA A 253 -11.05 -20.85 0.26
C ALA A 253 -12.20 -21.66 0.90
N ALA A 254 -13.33 -21.76 0.21
CA ALA A 254 -14.47 -22.58 0.65
C ALA A 254 -14.09 -24.07 0.78
N SER A 255 -13.23 -24.61 -0.10
CA SER A 255 -12.73 -25.98 0.01
C SER A 255 -11.88 -26.22 1.26
N TYR A 256 -11.21 -25.18 1.79
CA TYR A 256 -10.52 -25.20 3.08
C TYR A 256 -11.44 -24.91 4.26
N GLY A 257 -12.74 -24.64 4.03
CA GLY A 257 -13.70 -24.28 5.06
C GLY A 257 -13.53 -22.85 5.59
N ILE A 258 -12.95 -21.96 4.79
CA ILE A 258 -12.85 -20.52 5.06
C ILE A 258 -14.07 -19.85 4.43
N PRO A 259 -14.96 -19.25 5.24
CA PRO A 259 -16.18 -18.64 4.72
C PRO A 259 -15.85 -17.31 4.01
N LYS A 260 -16.64 -16.97 3.01
CA LYS A 260 -16.52 -15.75 2.22
C LYS A 260 -16.44 -14.46 3.06
N LYS A 261 -17.14 -14.43 4.20
CA LYS A 261 -17.10 -13.30 5.15
C LYS A 261 -15.71 -13.03 5.73
N ASP A 262 -14.82 -14.01 5.73
CA ASP A 262 -13.46 -13.86 6.24
C ASP A 262 -12.44 -13.57 5.11
N ILE A 263 -12.90 -13.01 3.99
CA ILE A 263 -12.07 -12.62 2.84
C ILE A 263 -12.36 -11.18 2.42
N LEU A 264 -11.32 -10.35 2.34
CA LEU A 264 -11.35 -9.02 1.73
C LEU A 264 -10.63 -9.06 0.39
N VAL A 265 -11.29 -8.69 -0.70
CA VAL A 265 -10.66 -8.65 -2.03
C VAL A 265 -9.90 -7.34 -2.20
N ASP A 266 -8.58 -7.44 -2.40
CA ASP A 266 -7.81 -6.31 -2.92
C ASP A 266 -7.98 -6.26 -4.44
N CYS A 267 -8.66 -5.20 -4.89
CA CYS A 267 -8.96 -4.97 -6.30
C CYS A 267 -7.73 -4.47 -7.09
N LEU A 268 -6.58 -4.31 -6.46
CA LEU A 268 -5.29 -3.88 -6.99
C LEU A 268 -5.32 -2.51 -7.69
N CYS A 269 -4.83 -1.51 -6.98
CA CYS A 269 -4.75 -0.15 -7.49
C CYS A 269 -3.48 0.02 -8.34
N MET A 270 -3.65 0.23 -9.65
CA MET A 270 -2.57 0.52 -10.58
C MET A 270 -2.28 2.02 -10.62
N ALA A 271 -0.99 2.36 -10.79
CA ALA A 271 -0.59 3.77 -10.92
C ALA A 271 -1.10 4.37 -12.23
N VAL A 272 -1.79 5.50 -12.16
CA VAL A 272 -2.32 6.19 -13.35
C VAL A 272 -1.20 6.76 -14.25
N SER A 273 0.02 6.85 -13.74
CA SER A 273 1.21 7.21 -14.53
C SER A 273 1.64 6.12 -15.51
N SER A 274 1.29 4.86 -15.25
CA SER A 274 1.62 3.71 -16.10
C SER A 274 0.43 3.14 -16.84
N ASP A 275 -0.77 3.24 -16.26
CA ASP A 275 -2.02 2.78 -16.85
C ASP A 275 -3.10 3.86 -16.70
N LYS A 276 -3.40 4.56 -17.79
CA LYS A 276 -4.39 5.65 -17.80
C LYS A 276 -5.80 5.21 -17.37
N ASN A 277 -6.13 3.94 -17.54
CA ASN A 277 -7.43 3.36 -17.16
C ASN A 277 -7.38 2.66 -15.79
N GLY A 278 -6.20 2.51 -15.19
CA GLY A 278 -5.99 1.72 -13.97
C GLY A 278 -6.91 2.12 -12.82
N ALA A 279 -7.10 3.42 -12.60
CA ALA A 279 -8.03 3.92 -11.58
C ALA A 279 -9.48 3.52 -11.89
N LEU A 280 -9.94 3.66 -13.13
CA LEU A 280 -11.31 3.32 -13.55
C LEU A 280 -11.57 1.82 -13.41
N THR A 281 -10.64 0.99 -13.89
CA THR A 281 -10.72 -0.47 -13.74
C THR A 281 -10.79 -0.89 -12.27
N THR A 282 -9.99 -0.24 -11.41
CA THR A 282 -10.01 -0.51 -9.97
C THR A 282 -11.35 -0.14 -9.34
N LEU A 283 -11.88 1.06 -9.63
CA LEU A 283 -13.17 1.52 -9.12
C LEU A 283 -14.33 0.63 -9.57
N GLU A 284 -14.32 0.21 -10.85
CA GLU A 284 -15.30 -0.74 -11.38
C GLU A 284 -15.20 -2.09 -10.67
N THR A 285 -13.98 -2.60 -10.45
CA THR A 285 -13.76 -3.86 -9.75
C THR A 285 -14.29 -3.80 -8.31
N VAL A 286 -14.00 -2.71 -7.57
CA VAL A 286 -14.53 -2.49 -6.21
C VAL A 286 -16.05 -2.57 -6.19
N ARG A 287 -16.70 -1.84 -7.08
CA ARG A 287 -18.17 -1.83 -7.19
C ARG A 287 -18.72 -3.23 -7.49
N ARG A 288 -18.13 -3.93 -8.45
CA ARG A 288 -18.62 -5.23 -8.92
C ARG A 288 -18.33 -6.36 -7.92
N VAL A 289 -17.23 -6.33 -7.16
CA VAL A 289 -17.00 -7.26 -6.05
C VAL A 289 -18.10 -7.12 -5.00
N ARG A 290 -18.50 -5.88 -4.67
CA ARG A 290 -19.62 -5.63 -3.77
C ARG A 290 -20.95 -6.12 -4.35
N ASP A 291 -21.29 -5.70 -5.56
CA ASP A 291 -22.64 -5.86 -6.15
C ASP A 291 -22.86 -7.28 -6.69
N GLU A 292 -21.88 -7.88 -7.37
CA GLU A 292 -22.03 -9.18 -8.02
C GLU A 292 -21.58 -10.34 -7.13
N LEU A 293 -20.51 -10.12 -6.34
CA LEU A 293 -19.99 -11.18 -5.47
C LEU A 293 -20.49 -11.05 -4.02
N GLY A 294 -21.09 -9.94 -3.62
CA GLY A 294 -21.45 -9.64 -2.23
C GLY A 294 -20.23 -9.68 -1.30
N GLY A 295 -19.04 -9.40 -1.86
CA GLY A 295 -17.77 -9.42 -1.15
C GLY A 295 -17.44 -8.09 -0.47
N LYS A 296 -16.41 -8.10 0.36
CA LYS A 296 -15.79 -6.91 0.95
C LYS A 296 -14.47 -6.63 0.21
N THR A 297 -14.10 -5.35 0.13
CA THR A 297 -12.93 -4.91 -0.62
C THR A 297 -11.95 -4.12 0.24
N VAL A 298 -10.68 -4.18 -0.14
CA VAL A 298 -9.60 -3.36 0.42
C VAL A 298 -8.75 -2.81 -0.72
N LEU A 299 -8.09 -1.67 -0.51
CA LEU A 299 -7.16 -1.08 -1.48
C LEU A 299 -5.97 -0.43 -0.79
N GLY A 300 -4.78 -0.65 -1.34
CA GLY A 300 -3.61 0.22 -1.13
C GLY A 300 -3.77 1.51 -1.93
N VAL A 301 -4.44 2.51 -1.35
CA VAL A 301 -4.89 3.73 -2.05
C VAL A 301 -3.72 4.52 -2.64
N SER A 302 -2.60 4.59 -1.91
CA SER A 302 -1.43 5.39 -2.29
C SER A 302 -0.75 4.94 -3.60
N ASN A 303 -1.05 3.74 -4.08
CA ASN A 303 -0.47 3.20 -5.32
C ASN A 303 -0.95 3.98 -6.56
N VAL A 304 -2.17 4.53 -6.56
CA VAL A 304 -2.76 5.26 -7.70
C VAL A 304 -1.88 6.39 -8.20
N SER A 305 -1.18 7.07 -7.31
CA SER A 305 -0.40 8.28 -7.60
C SER A 305 1.11 8.03 -7.71
N PHE A 306 1.54 6.77 -7.79
CA PHE A 306 2.98 6.48 -7.86
C PHE A 306 3.63 7.20 -9.05
N GLY A 307 4.79 7.87 -8.79
CA GLY A 307 5.53 8.64 -9.80
C GLY A 307 4.96 10.03 -10.12
N LEU A 308 3.88 10.49 -9.46
CA LEU A 308 3.29 11.80 -9.67
C LEU A 308 3.67 12.80 -8.56
N PRO A 309 3.69 14.11 -8.84
CA PRO A 309 3.85 15.14 -7.82
C PRO A 309 2.56 15.34 -7.02
N MET A 310 2.67 15.98 -5.86
CA MET A 310 1.54 16.33 -4.98
C MET A 310 0.55 15.16 -4.81
N ARG A 311 1.09 14.00 -4.51
CA ARG A 311 0.38 12.72 -4.45
C ARG A 311 -0.86 12.74 -3.56
N GLU A 312 -0.85 13.57 -2.53
CA GLU A 312 -1.96 13.73 -1.59
C GLU A 312 -3.26 14.13 -2.28
N ASN A 313 -3.21 15.01 -3.28
CA ASN A 313 -4.39 15.47 -4.01
C ASN A 313 -5.05 14.32 -4.78
N ILE A 314 -4.23 13.49 -5.43
CA ILE A 314 -4.73 12.34 -6.20
C ILE A 314 -5.21 11.24 -5.25
N ASN A 315 -4.44 10.95 -4.20
CA ASN A 315 -4.78 9.90 -3.23
C ASN A 315 -6.11 10.21 -2.53
N SER A 316 -6.30 11.43 -2.02
CA SER A 316 -7.52 11.83 -1.33
C SER A 316 -8.75 11.81 -2.25
N SER A 317 -8.59 12.30 -3.49
CA SER A 317 -9.66 12.27 -4.50
C SER A 317 -10.01 10.83 -4.91
N PHE A 318 -9.01 10.00 -5.16
CA PHE A 318 -9.22 8.60 -5.52
C PHE A 318 -9.85 7.80 -4.36
N PHE A 319 -9.43 8.08 -3.12
CA PHE A 319 -10.00 7.44 -1.94
C PHE A 319 -11.50 7.77 -1.82
N LEU A 320 -11.88 9.04 -2.02
CA LEU A 320 -13.29 9.44 -2.03
C LEU A 320 -14.08 8.68 -3.12
N LEU A 321 -13.55 8.59 -4.34
CA LEU A 321 -14.17 7.84 -5.43
C LEU A 321 -14.27 6.34 -5.11
N ALA A 322 -13.26 5.75 -4.49
CA ALA A 322 -13.27 4.35 -4.10
C ALA A 322 -14.33 4.07 -3.03
N MET A 323 -14.43 4.92 -2.00
CA MET A 323 -15.49 4.83 -0.98
C MET A 323 -16.87 4.95 -1.60
N GLN A 324 -17.08 5.87 -2.54
CA GLN A 324 -18.34 6.02 -3.27
C GLN A 324 -18.69 4.76 -4.09
N ASN A 325 -17.70 4.03 -4.59
CA ASN A 325 -17.88 2.75 -5.26
C ASN A 325 -18.05 1.56 -4.31
N GLY A 326 -18.02 1.79 -2.98
CA GLY A 326 -18.30 0.78 -1.96
C GLY A 326 -17.06 0.09 -1.40
N LEU A 327 -15.91 0.78 -1.40
CA LEU A 327 -14.70 0.30 -0.74
C LEU A 327 -14.96 0.04 0.74
N SER A 328 -14.63 -1.16 1.21
CA SER A 328 -14.84 -1.55 2.61
C SER A 328 -13.69 -1.14 3.53
N ALA A 329 -12.47 -1.06 3.01
CA ALA A 329 -11.29 -0.62 3.76
C ALA A 329 -10.25 0.02 2.84
N GLY A 330 -9.55 1.05 3.31
CA GLY A 330 -8.43 1.67 2.63
C GLY A 330 -7.15 1.59 3.45
N ILE A 331 -6.09 1.07 2.83
CA ILE A 331 -4.73 1.15 3.38
C ILE A 331 -4.20 2.53 2.99
N VAL A 332 -4.10 3.40 3.98
CA VAL A 332 -3.85 4.85 3.79
C VAL A 332 -2.92 5.40 4.87
N ASN A 333 -2.38 6.57 4.64
CA ASN A 333 -1.69 7.32 5.68
C ASN A 333 -2.67 8.25 6.42
N PRO A 334 -3.16 7.89 7.61
CA PRO A 334 -4.12 8.70 8.36
C PRO A 334 -3.53 10.01 8.91
N ASN A 335 -2.19 10.14 8.92
CA ASN A 335 -1.51 11.36 9.36
C ASN A 335 -1.58 12.48 8.30
N LEU A 336 -2.07 12.20 7.09
CA LEU A 336 -2.25 13.20 6.03
C LEU A 336 -3.63 13.85 6.14
N GLU A 337 -3.64 15.16 6.36
CA GLU A 337 -4.88 15.90 6.55
C GLU A 337 -5.84 15.78 5.35
N ALA A 338 -5.32 15.82 4.12
CA ALA A 338 -6.14 15.68 2.91
C ALA A 338 -6.87 14.32 2.84
N MET A 339 -6.23 13.23 3.29
CA MET A 339 -6.85 11.91 3.35
C MET A 339 -8.00 11.87 4.35
N MET A 340 -7.78 12.43 5.55
CA MET A 340 -8.79 12.47 6.60
C MET A 340 -9.94 13.42 6.26
N GLN A 341 -9.67 14.54 5.59
CA GLN A 341 -10.71 15.44 5.09
C GLN A 341 -11.60 14.75 4.05
N ALA A 342 -11.01 13.98 3.11
CA ALA A 342 -11.77 13.21 2.13
C ALA A 342 -12.65 12.16 2.82
N TYR A 343 -12.11 11.46 3.82
CA TYR A 343 -12.84 10.45 4.59
C TYR A 343 -14.00 11.05 5.37
N ASP A 344 -13.75 12.08 6.17
CA ASP A 344 -14.78 12.73 6.99
C ASP A 344 -15.88 13.36 6.13
N SER A 345 -15.50 13.98 4.99
CA SER A 345 -16.46 14.51 4.04
C SER A 345 -17.34 13.41 3.41
N PHE A 346 -16.74 12.25 3.10
CA PHE A 346 -17.50 11.10 2.61
C PHE A 346 -18.53 10.62 3.63
N LEU A 347 -18.16 10.52 4.92
CA LEU A 347 -19.09 10.08 5.96
C LEU A 347 -20.31 10.99 6.07
N VAL A 348 -20.11 12.32 5.99
CA VAL A 348 -21.21 13.31 5.97
C VAL A 348 -22.08 13.14 4.73
N LEU A 349 -21.44 13.09 3.55
CA LEU A 349 -22.15 13.04 2.26
C LEU A 349 -22.90 11.73 2.02
N SER A 350 -22.45 10.64 2.68
CA SER A 350 -23.09 9.31 2.61
C SER A 350 -24.06 9.03 3.76
N ALA A 351 -24.41 10.05 4.56
CA ALA A 351 -25.28 9.96 5.75
C ALA A 351 -24.81 8.92 6.79
N GLN A 352 -23.49 8.72 6.91
CA GLN A 352 -22.87 7.85 7.91
C GLN A 352 -22.38 8.61 9.15
N ASP A 353 -22.38 9.95 9.11
CA ASP A 353 -22.15 10.84 10.24
C ASP A 353 -23.48 11.49 10.64
N GLU A 354 -24.12 10.93 11.66
CA GLU A 354 -25.45 11.38 12.10
C GLU A 354 -25.39 12.83 12.57
N ASN A 355 -26.26 13.67 11.99
CA ASN A 355 -26.32 15.11 12.24
C ASN A 355 -24.98 15.86 12.05
N CYS A 356 -24.05 15.32 11.27
CA CYS A 356 -22.69 15.83 11.06
C CYS A 356 -21.90 16.01 12.37
N ALA A 357 -22.24 15.26 13.42
CA ALA A 357 -21.68 15.46 14.77
C ALA A 357 -20.17 15.19 14.82
N GLY A 358 -19.69 14.13 14.14
CA GLY A 358 -18.28 13.82 14.02
C GLY A 358 -17.50 14.89 13.28
N TYR A 359 -18.01 15.32 12.13
CA TYR A 359 -17.39 16.39 11.32
C TYR A 359 -17.29 17.70 12.07
N VAL A 360 -18.40 18.14 12.69
CA VAL A 360 -18.43 19.39 13.48
C VAL A 360 -17.50 19.30 14.69
N GLY A 361 -17.44 18.15 15.36
CA GLY A 361 -16.53 17.94 16.48
C GLY A 361 -15.04 18.07 16.11
N ILE A 362 -14.66 17.62 14.90
CA ILE A 362 -13.27 17.67 14.41
C ILE A 362 -12.92 19.05 13.83
N TYR A 363 -13.79 19.60 12.98
CA TYR A 363 -13.47 20.79 12.18
C TYR A 363 -13.97 22.10 12.79
N GLY A 364 -14.96 22.08 13.68
CA GLY A 364 -15.46 23.25 14.38
C GLY A 364 -14.37 23.98 15.18
N PRO A 365 -13.59 23.29 16.03
CA PRO A 365 -12.47 23.90 16.76
C PRO A 365 -11.39 24.47 15.82
N LYS A 366 -11.08 23.79 14.73
CA LYS A 366 -10.09 24.25 13.72
C LYS A 366 -10.55 25.53 13.04
N GLU A 367 -11.84 25.63 12.69
CA GLU A 367 -12.41 26.84 12.08
C GLU A 367 -12.44 28.02 13.06
N ALA A 368 -12.78 27.77 14.32
CA ALA A 368 -12.75 28.79 15.37
C ALA A 368 -11.33 29.35 15.58
N GLU A 369 -10.31 28.48 15.62
CA GLU A 369 -8.92 28.90 15.74
C GLU A 369 -8.43 29.68 14.52
N LYS A 370 -8.80 29.26 13.28
CA LYS A 370 -8.51 30.03 12.06
C LYS A 370 -9.13 31.44 12.11
N LYS A 371 -10.36 31.58 12.59
CA LYS A 371 -11.02 32.87 12.76
C LYS A 371 -10.27 33.75 13.76
N ARG A 372 -9.91 33.21 14.91
CA ARG A 372 -9.14 33.88 15.94
C ARG A 372 -7.77 34.37 15.43
N GLN A 373 -7.04 33.49 14.70
CA GLN A 373 -5.76 33.88 14.10
C GLN A 373 -5.91 34.98 13.06
N LYS A 374 -6.96 34.94 12.23
CA LYS A 374 -7.27 36.04 11.30
C LYS A 374 -7.58 37.36 12.01
N GLU A 375 -8.28 37.32 13.13
CA GLU A 375 -8.59 38.51 13.93
C GLU A 375 -7.32 39.09 14.57
N ILE A 376 -6.43 38.24 15.11
CA ILE A 376 -5.14 38.67 15.65
C ILE A 376 -4.28 39.32 14.56
N LEU A 377 -4.19 38.73 13.38
CA LEU A 377 -3.45 39.27 12.24
C LEU A 377 -4.03 40.61 11.77
N LYS A 378 -5.36 40.74 11.72
CA LYS A 378 -6.02 42.03 11.41
C LYS A 378 -5.74 43.07 12.46
N ALA A 379 -5.82 42.75 13.75
CA ALA A 379 -5.50 43.66 14.84
C ALA A 379 -4.01 44.10 14.82
N ALA A 380 -3.09 43.18 14.53
CA ALA A 380 -1.67 43.50 14.36
C ALA A 380 -1.41 44.43 13.17
N ALA A 381 -2.08 44.21 12.04
CA ALA A 381 -1.98 45.07 10.86
C ALA A 381 -2.54 46.49 11.10
N VAL A 382 -3.65 46.60 11.86
CA VAL A 382 -4.21 47.91 12.26
C VAL A 382 -3.26 48.67 13.20
N ASN A 383 -2.62 47.97 14.14
CA ASN A 383 -1.63 48.59 15.05
C ASN A 383 -0.35 49.02 14.33
N GLN A 384 0.09 48.27 13.29
CA GLN A 384 1.20 48.72 12.44
C GLN A 384 0.83 49.94 11.59
N ALA A 385 -0.39 50.03 11.08
CA ALA A 385 -0.88 51.19 10.32
C ALA A 385 -1.07 52.42 11.20
N ALA A 386 -1.44 52.25 12.49
CA ALA A 386 -1.58 53.33 13.46
C ALA A 386 -0.22 53.84 14.01
N GLY A 387 0.84 53.02 13.95
CA GLY A 387 2.20 53.40 14.40
C GLY A 387 3.02 54.23 13.39
N VAL A 388 2.51 54.44 12.17
CA VAL A 388 3.23 55.21 11.11
C VAL A 388 2.81 56.68 11.02
N SER A 389 1.92 57.20 11.90
CA SER A 389 1.50 58.58 11.90
C SER A 389 2.28 59.49 12.88
N GLY A 390 3.59 59.24 13.08
CA GLY A 390 4.38 60.03 14.00
C GLY A 390 5.87 60.09 13.68
N ALA A 391 6.29 60.58 12.47
CA ALA A 391 7.58 61.22 12.22
C ALA A 391 7.60 61.75 10.77
N ALA A 392 7.29 63.03 10.61
CA ALA A 392 7.56 63.74 9.38
C ALA A 392 9.03 64.21 9.38
N GLY A 393 9.75 63.96 8.28
CA GLY A 393 11.06 64.55 8.07
C GLY A 393 11.86 63.97 6.93
N ALA A 394 11.68 64.54 5.73
CA ALA A 394 12.64 64.75 4.65
C ALA A 394 13.33 63.60 3.94
N GLY A 395 13.15 63.61 2.62
CA GLY A 395 14.18 63.09 1.70
C GLY A 395 13.72 62.24 0.53
N ASN A 396 13.10 62.85 -0.41
CA ASN A 396 13.23 62.79 -1.89
C ASN A 396 13.55 61.49 -2.64
N SER A 397 12.69 61.26 -3.60
CA SER A 397 12.86 60.89 -5.02
C SER A 397 12.74 59.42 -5.46
N ASN A 398 11.75 59.28 -6.30
CA ASN A 398 11.67 58.51 -7.57
C ASN A 398 11.54 56.99 -7.58
N GLY A 399 10.46 56.58 -8.20
CA GLY A 399 10.43 55.44 -9.05
C GLY A 399 9.19 54.53 -8.94
N ALA A 400 8.10 54.94 -9.59
CA ALA A 400 7.00 54.03 -9.91
C ALA A 400 7.47 52.90 -10.83
N GLY A 401 7.10 51.71 -10.53
CA GLY A 401 7.38 50.56 -11.37
C GLY A 401 6.55 49.38 -10.93
N ASN A 402 5.27 49.37 -11.32
CA ASN A 402 4.41 48.21 -11.26
C ASN A 402 4.83 47.29 -12.40
N THR A 403 5.48 46.18 -12.13
CA THR A 403 5.64 45.10 -13.11
C THR A 403 5.36 43.76 -12.42
N SER A 404 4.25 43.16 -12.83
CA SER A 404 3.98 41.76 -12.71
C SER A 404 5.19 40.95 -13.22
N GLY A 405 5.95 40.34 -12.31
CA GLY A 405 7.09 39.50 -12.64
C GLY A 405 6.63 38.15 -13.15
N THR A 406 6.51 38.01 -14.43
CA THR A 406 6.66 36.76 -15.15
C THR A 406 8.11 36.33 -14.94
N GLY A 407 8.29 35.06 -14.47
CA GLY A 407 9.61 34.47 -14.28
C GLY A 407 10.44 34.59 -15.57
N THR A 408 11.58 35.20 -15.44
CA THR A 408 12.59 35.28 -16.48
C THR A 408 13.12 33.89 -16.76
N GLY A 409 12.68 33.31 -17.88
CA GLY A 409 13.31 32.15 -18.49
C GLY A 409 14.77 32.50 -18.85
N ALA A 410 15.69 31.65 -18.47
CA ALA A 410 17.00 31.58 -19.10
C ALA A 410 16.80 31.48 -20.62
N ALA A 411 17.60 32.20 -21.40
CA ALA A 411 17.50 32.22 -22.85
C ALA A 411 17.50 30.79 -23.39
N ASP A 412 16.37 30.40 -23.98
CA ASP A 412 16.11 29.09 -24.54
C ASP A 412 16.87 28.95 -25.89
N THR A 413 18.15 28.51 -25.81
CA THR A 413 19.07 28.41 -26.96
C THR A 413 19.02 27.04 -27.65
N GLY A 414 18.12 26.11 -27.22
CA GLY A 414 18.02 24.76 -27.80
C GLY A 414 17.32 24.74 -29.16
N SER A 415 17.69 23.76 -30.00
CA SER A 415 17.04 23.49 -31.28
C SER A 415 15.55 23.17 -31.13
N ALA A 416 14.79 23.29 -32.23
CA ALA A 416 13.37 22.92 -32.26
C ALA A 416 13.18 21.43 -31.91
N LEU A 417 14.09 20.56 -32.32
CA LEU A 417 14.06 19.13 -32.03
C LEU A 417 14.28 18.88 -30.55
N LYS A 418 15.35 19.43 -29.96
CA LYS A 418 15.64 19.31 -28.54
C LYS A 418 14.46 19.77 -27.68
N LYS A 419 13.87 20.93 -27.98
CA LYS A 419 12.70 21.47 -27.28
C LYS A 419 11.48 20.57 -27.37
N SER A 420 11.23 19.97 -28.52
CA SER A 420 10.10 19.08 -28.75
C SER A 420 10.25 17.78 -27.97
N ILE A 421 11.46 17.23 -27.87
CA ILE A 421 11.76 16.04 -27.06
C ILE A 421 11.60 16.35 -25.58
N VAL A 422 12.20 17.44 -25.06
CA VAL A 422 12.09 17.83 -23.64
C VAL A 422 10.63 18.04 -23.22
N LYS A 423 9.79 18.59 -24.11
CA LYS A 423 8.36 18.79 -23.87
C LYS A 423 7.50 17.55 -24.12
N GLY A 424 8.08 16.45 -24.61
CA GLY A 424 7.34 15.20 -24.87
C GLY A 424 6.39 15.28 -26.07
N MET A 425 6.69 16.10 -27.08
CA MET A 425 5.81 16.37 -28.23
C MET A 425 6.21 15.48 -29.41
N SER A 426 5.75 14.23 -29.46
CA SER A 426 6.20 13.19 -30.40
C SER A 426 6.08 13.59 -31.87
N GLN A 427 4.93 14.14 -32.28
CA GLN A 427 4.76 14.56 -33.68
C GLN A 427 5.66 15.76 -34.04
N ALA A 428 5.76 16.75 -33.17
CA ALA A 428 6.63 17.91 -33.38
C ALA A 428 8.11 17.52 -33.39
N ALA A 429 8.51 16.52 -32.59
CA ALA A 429 9.87 16.00 -32.58
C ALA A 429 10.21 15.27 -33.91
N ALA A 430 9.28 14.45 -34.42
CA ALA A 430 9.44 13.80 -35.70
C ALA A 430 9.54 14.83 -36.87
N ASP A 431 8.69 15.84 -36.86
CA ASP A 431 8.69 16.89 -37.90
C ASP A 431 9.95 17.75 -37.82
N ALA A 432 10.40 18.09 -36.60
CA ALA A 432 11.65 18.82 -36.38
C ALA A 432 12.88 18.01 -36.83
N ALA A 433 12.90 16.69 -36.57
CA ALA A 433 13.95 15.80 -37.06
C ALA A 433 13.99 15.75 -38.58
N LYS A 434 12.84 15.61 -39.25
CA LYS A 434 12.75 15.67 -40.74
C LYS A 434 13.29 16.98 -41.32
N LEU A 435 13.03 18.08 -40.62
CA LEU A 435 13.50 19.38 -41.06
C LEU A 435 15.02 19.52 -40.89
N ALA A 436 15.53 19.13 -39.72
CA ALA A 436 16.94 19.22 -39.36
C ALA A 436 17.84 18.33 -40.25
N LEU A 437 17.37 17.15 -40.64
CA LEU A 437 18.08 16.24 -41.54
C LEU A 437 18.30 16.77 -42.97
N LYS A 438 17.71 17.92 -43.34
CA LYS A 438 18.00 18.57 -44.62
C LYS A 438 19.36 19.27 -44.63
N ASP A 439 19.80 19.74 -43.47
CA ASP A 439 20.97 20.61 -43.33
C ASP A 439 22.01 20.04 -42.32
N THR A 440 21.68 18.98 -41.59
CA THR A 440 22.53 18.38 -40.56
C THR A 440 22.62 16.88 -40.77
N ASP A 441 23.83 16.33 -40.58
CA ASP A 441 24.06 14.89 -40.59
C ASP A 441 23.27 14.15 -39.49
N ALA A 442 22.84 12.93 -39.79
CA ALA A 442 22.03 12.12 -38.88
C ALA A 442 22.72 11.83 -37.52
N LEU A 443 24.02 11.49 -37.57
CA LEU A 443 24.81 11.23 -36.35
C LEU A 443 25.06 12.52 -35.55
N GLU A 444 25.29 13.63 -36.21
CA GLU A 444 25.43 14.93 -35.60
C GLU A 444 24.12 15.32 -34.88
N LEU A 445 22.97 15.15 -35.53
CA LEU A 445 21.66 15.44 -34.95
C LEU A 445 21.36 14.61 -33.70
N ILE A 446 21.73 13.33 -33.70
CA ILE A 446 21.62 12.46 -32.52
C ILE A 446 22.47 13.01 -31.36
N ASN A 447 23.73 13.35 -31.62
CA ASN A 447 24.68 13.73 -30.58
C ASN A 447 24.47 15.15 -30.05
N THR A 448 24.00 16.10 -30.88
CA THR A 448 23.86 17.51 -30.49
C THR A 448 22.49 17.85 -29.94
N ASP A 449 21.43 17.14 -30.36
CA ASP A 449 20.06 17.48 -30.00
C ASP A 449 19.35 16.39 -29.22
N MET A 450 19.39 15.13 -29.69
CA MET A 450 18.55 14.07 -29.13
C MET A 450 19.10 13.54 -27.79
N ILE A 451 20.39 13.22 -27.74
CA ILE A 451 21.05 12.76 -26.49
C ILE A 451 21.01 13.87 -25.43
N PRO A 452 21.39 15.13 -25.72
CA PRO A 452 21.31 16.20 -24.74
C PRO A 452 19.88 16.51 -24.26
N ALA A 453 18.85 16.29 -25.09
CA ALA A 453 17.46 16.41 -24.67
C ALA A 453 17.08 15.36 -23.63
N LEU A 454 17.45 14.10 -23.87
CA LEU A 454 17.19 13.00 -22.95
C LEU A 454 17.99 13.15 -21.65
N ASP A 455 19.24 13.60 -21.71
CA ASP A 455 20.07 13.91 -20.55
C ASP A 455 19.45 15.03 -19.67
N GLU A 456 18.92 16.09 -20.30
CA GLU A 456 18.25 17.18 -19.61
C GLU A 456 17.01 16.68 -18.85
N VAL A 457 16.20 15.85 -19.50
CA VAL A 457 15.00 15.25 -18.89
C VAL A 457 15.38 14.25 -17.80
N GLY A 458 16.41 13.42 -18.01
CA GLY A 458 16.93 12.47 -17.02
C GLY A 458 17.44 13.18 -15.75
N LYS A 459 18.26 14.23 -15.91
CA LYS A 459 18.74 15.06 -14.79
C LYS A 459 17.59 15.77 -14.08
N GLY A 460 16.58 16.25 -14.83
CA GLY A 460 15.38 16.85 -14.26
C GLY A 460 14.57 15.84 -13.44
N PHE A 461 14.50 14.59 -13.88
CA PHE A 461 13.84 13.52 -13.15
C PHE A 461 14.59 13.16 -11.85
N GLU A 462 15.92 13.05 -11.88
CA GLU A 462 16.76 12.86 -10.70
C GLU A 462 16.63 14.00 -9.69
N ALA A 463 16.56 15.25 -10.18
CA ALA A 463 16.37 16.43 -9.35
C ALA A 463 14.94 16.64 -8.85
N GLY A 464 13.98 15.81 -9.29
CA GLY A 464 12.56 15.94 -8.93
C GLY A 464 11.85 17.14 -9.60
N THR A 465 12.40 17.71 -10.64
CA THR A 465 11.79 18.81 -11.43
C THR A 465 11.04 18.32 -12.66
N VAL A 466 11.34 17.11 -13.13
CA VAL A 466 10.60 16.36 -14.15
C VAL A 466 9.97 15.13 -13.51
N PHE A 467 8.73 14.81 -13.87
CA PHE A 467 7.98 13.70 -13.30
C PHE A 467 7.83 12.55 -14.30
N LEU A 468 7.50 11.34 -13.79
CA LEU A 468 7.44 10.12 -14.59
C LEU A 468 6.64 10.25 -15.89
N PRO A 469 5.42 10.84 -15.92
CA PRO A 469 4.69 11.01 -17.18
C PRO A 469 5.46 11.85 -18.20
N GLN A 470 6.13 12.92 -17.75
CA GLN A 470 6.93 13.78 -18.63
C GLN A 470 8.15 13.04 -19.17
N LEU A 471 8.83 12.24 -18.32
CA LEU A 471 9.95 11.38 -18.75
C LEU A 471 9.51 10.40 -19.85
N LEU A 472 8.37 9.72 -19.65
CA LEU A 472 7.81 8.78 -20.63
C LEU A 472 7.40 9.48 -21.93
N MET A 473 6.75 10.63 -21.85
CA MET A 473 6.38 11.42 -23.03
C MET A 473 7.62 11.90 -23.82
N SER A 474 8.68 12.34 -23.12
CA SER A 474 9.93 12.74 -23.73
C SER A 474 10.65 11.58 -24.41
N ALA A 475 10.63 10.40 -23.79
CA ALA A 475 11.17 9.18 -24.37
C ALA A 475 10.40 8.74 -25.63
N GLU A 476 9.07 8.82 -25.64
CA GLU A 476 8.26 8.57 -26.84
C GLU A 476 8.49 9.60 -27.94
N ALA A 477 8.70 10.87 -27.58
CA ALA A 477 9.06 11.91 -28.53
C ALA A 477 10.44 11.67 -29.16
N ALA A 478 11.43 11.27 -28.35
CA ALA A 478 12.74 10.87 -28.85
C ALA A 478 12.65 9.66 -29.78
N LYS A 479 11.86 8.64 -29.40
CA LYS A 479 11.64 7.45 -30.25
C LYS A 479 11.02 7.79 -31.60
N ALA A 480 10.06 8.72 -31.65
CA ALA A 480 9.45 9.20 -32.88
C ALA A 480 10.48 9.94 -33.78
N ALA A 481 11.33 10.76 -33.16
CA ALA A 481 12.43 11.42 -33.88
C ALA A 481 13.48 10.42 -34.36
N PHE A 482 13.86 9.43 -33.53
CA PHE A 482 14.80 8.36 -33.93
C PHE A 482 14.31 7.53 -35.12
N ALA A 483 12.99 7.24 -35.17
CA ALA A 483 12.42 6.53 -36.32
C ALA A 483 12.67 7.27 -37.64
N VAL A 484 12.52 8.61 -37.64
CA VAL A 484 12.77 9.48 -38.77
C VAL A 484 14.27 9.52 -39.16
N VAL A 485 15.13 9.64 -38.16
CA VAL A 485 16.59 9.64 -38.36
C VAL A 485 17.04 8.31 -38.94
N LYS A 486 16.56 7.20 -38.41
CA LYS A 486 16.85 5.85 -38.87
C LYS A 486 16.41 5.63 -40.32
N GLU A 487 15.19 6.05 -40.68
CA GLU A 487 14.70 5.98 -42.07
C GLU A 487 15.61 6.75 -43.03
N SER A 488 16.11 7.92 -42.59
CA SER A 488 17.07 8.72 -43.39
C SER A 488 18.43 8.03 -43.52
N MET A 489 18.97 7.43 -42.45
CA MET A 489 20.24 6.68 -42.46
C MET A 489 20.14 5.44 -43.36
N GLU A 490 19.05 4.69 -43.29
CA GLU A 490 18.80 3.53 -44.13
C GLU A 490 18.69 3.91 -45.61
N ALA A 491 18.06 5.05 -45.90
CA ALA A 491 17.97 5.59 -47.28
C ALA A 491 19.32 6.02 -47.83
N ASN A 492 20.25 6.44 -46.97
CA ASN A 492 21.61 6.86 -47.32
C ASN A 492 22.63 5.70 -47.32
N GLY A 493 22.19 4.47 -46.96
CA GLY A 493 23.06 3.28 -46.89
C GLY A 493 23.94 3.21 -45.63
N GLU A 494 23.66 4.04 -44.61
CA GLU A 494 24.34 4.03 -43.33
C GLU A 494 23.66 3.03 -42.38
N VAL A 495 24.39 2.01 -41.94
CA VAL A 495 23.91 1.04 -40.94
C VAL A 495 24.26 1.56 -39.55
N GLN A 496 23.26 1.87 -38.74
CA GLN A 496 23.50 2.19 -37.35
C GLN A 496 23.92 0.91 -36.58
N GLU A 497 25.17 0.83 -36.17
CA GLU A 497 25.63 -0.23 -35.26
C GLU A 497 24.95 -0.05 -33.91
N LYS A 498 24.18 -1.07 -33.48
CA LYS A 498 23.70 -1.14 -32.12
C LYS A 498 24.89 -1.28 -31.19
N LYS A 499 24.92 -0.51 -30.09
CA LYS A 499 26.02 -0.51 -29.12
C LYS A 499 26.23 -1.88 -28.45
N GLY A 500 25.18 -2.69 -28.37
CA GLY A 500 25.22 -4.04 -27.80
C GLY A 500 23.86 -4.44 -27.20
N LYS A 501 23.77 -5.71 -26.82
CA LYS A 501 22.52 -6.29 -26.31
C LYS A 501 22.47 -6.28 -24.76
N VAL A 502 21.32 -5.93 -24.20
CA VAL A 502 21.04 -5.90 -22.76
C VAL A 502 19.75 -6.68 -22.49
N ILE A 503 19.75 -7.59 -21.52
CA ILE A 503 18.53 -8.22 -21.02
C ILE A 503 18.01 -7.43 -19.83
N LEU A 504 16.68 -7.22 -19.79
CA LEU A 504 15.97 -6.68 -18.63
C LEU A 504 14.88 -7.65 -18.16
N ALA A 505 14.77 -7.86 -16.85
CA ALA A 505 13.73 -8.66 -16.23
C ALA A 505 13.31 -8.13 -14.87
N THR A 506 12.02 -8.22 -14.56
CA THR A 506 11.55 -8.15 -13.18
C THR A 506 11.55 -9.57 -12.62
N VAL A 507 12.22 -9.76 -11.49
CA VAL A 507 12.49 -11.07 -10.91
C VAL A 507 11.24 -11.84 -10.49
N LYS A 508 11.35 -13.16 -10.33
CA LYS A 508 10.25 -14.05 -9.93
C LYS A 508 9.54 -13.54 -8.68
N GLY A 509 8.22 -13.56 -8.73
CA GLY A 509 7.33 -13.09 -7.66
C GLY A 509 7.06 -11.58 -7.69
N ASP A 510 7.78 -10.79 -8.47
CA ASP A 510 7.57 -9.34 -8.59
C ASP A 510 6.84 -8.98 -9.88
N ILE A 511 5.75 -8.23 -9.71
CA ILE A 511 4.88 -7.79 -10.82
C ILE A 511 5.07 -6.31 -11.16
N HIS A 512 5.93 -5.61 -10.42
CA HIS A 512 6.16 -4.19 -10.57
C HIS A 512 7.23 -3.94 -11.66
N ASP A 513 6.80 -3.55 -12.83
CA ASP A 513 7.67 -3.39 -14.00
C ASP A 513 7.89 -1.92 -14.45
N ILE A 514 7.28 -0.95 -13.77
CA ILE A 514 7.40 0.48 -14.14
C ILE A 514 8.86 0.92 -14.19
N GLY A 515 9.63 0.63 -13.14
CA GLY A 515 11.06 0.98 -13.07
C GLY A 515 11.87 0.32 -14.19
N LYS A 516 11.62 -0.97 -14.45
CA LYS A 516 12.25 -1.71 -15.54
C LYS A 516 11.90 -1.12 -16.91
N ASN A 517 10.64 -0.74 -17.12
CA ASN A 517 10.19 -0.18 -18.40
C ASN A 517 10.80 1.20 -18.65
N ILE A 518 11.03 2.00 -17.62
CA ILE A 518 11.77 3.28 -17.76
C ILE A 518 13.21 3.01 -18.19
N VAL A 519 13.90 2.07 -17.53
CA VAL A 519 15.26 1.66 -17.90
C VAL A 519 15.31 1.14 -19.34
N LYS A 520 14.35 0.32 -19.75
CA LYS A 520 14.22 -0.18 -21.14
C LYS A 520 14.17 0.96 -22.14
N VAL A 521 13.21 1.89 -21.94
CA VAL A 521 13.02 3.01 -22.88
C VAL A 521 14.28 3.86 -22.98
N LEU A 522 14.96 4.14 -21.86
CA LEU A 522 16.21 4.89 -21.91
C LEU A 522 17.32 4.12 -22.61
N LEU A 523 17.54 2.85 -22.32
CA LEU A 523 18.55 2.04 -23.00
C LEU A 523 18.30 1.95 -24.52
N GLU A 524 17.04 1.76 -24.94
CA GLU A 524 16.65 1.76 -26.35
C GLU A 524 16.98 3.12 -27.01
N ASN A 525 16.73 4.23 -26.33
CA ASN A 525 17.05 5.58 -26.82
C ASN A 525 18.57 5.87 -26.88
N TYR A 526 19.37 5.17 -26.08
CA TYR A 526 20.84 5.23 -26.13
C TYR A 526 21.44 4.19 -27.09
N SER A 527 20.61 3.63 -27.98
CA SER A 527 20.99 2.68 -29.05
C SER A 527 21.41 1.30 -28.57
N PHE A 528 21.00 0.86 -27.38
CA PHE A 528 21.16 -0.52 -26.97
C PHE A 528 20.05 -1.41 -27.55
N ASP A 529 20.38 -2.68 -27.82
CA ASP A 529 19.42 -3.71 -28.18
C ASP A 529 18.83 -4.33 -26.91
N VAL A 530 17.63 -3.94 -26.51
CA VAL A 530 17.05 -4.38 -25.23
C VAL A 530 16.11 -5.56 -25.42
N MET A 531 16.48 -6.70 -24.83
CA MET A 531 15.62 -7.86 -24.70
C MET A 531 14.89 -7.79 -23.35
N ASP A 532 13.61 -7.42 -23.38
CA ASP A 532 12.76 -7.36 -22.20
C ASP A 532 12.05 -8.71 -21.99
N LEU A 533 12.41 -9.43 -20.93
CA LEU A 533 11.81 -10.72 -20.58
C LEU A 533 10.48 -10.57 -19.81
N GLY A 534 10.10 -9.32 -19.46
CA GLY A 534 8.84 -9.05 -18.76
C GLY A 534 8.99 -9.02 -17.24
N ARG A 535 7.93 -9.44 -16.57
CA ARG A 535 7.79 -9.45 -15.10
C ARG A 535 7.53 -10.87 -14.58
N ASP A 536 7.78 -11.10 -13.29
CA ASP A 536 7.64 -12.41 -12.64
C ASP A 536 8.46 -13.51 -13.36
N VAL A 537 9.71 -13.15 -13.75
CA VAL A 537 10.53 -14.01 -14.61
C VAL A 537 11.35 -14.97 -13.75
N PRO A 538 11.20 -16.30 -13.96
CA PRO A 538 12.00 -17.30 -13.24
C PRO A 538 13.51 -17.16 -13.53
N PRO A 539 14.40 -17.46 -12.55
CA PRO A 539 15.85 -17.42 -12.74
C PRO A 539 16.34 -18.22 -13.94
N GLU A 540 15.77 -19.39 -14.18
CA GLU A 540 16.13 -20.30 -15.26
C GLU A 540 15.91 -19.65 -16.63
N THR A 541 14.79 -18.93 -16.80
CA THR A 541 14.46 -18.22 -18.06
C THR A 541 15.44 -17.09 -18.35
N ILE A 542 15.87 -16.37 -17.30
CA ILE A 542 16.85 -15.28 -17.43
C ILE A 542 18.21 -15.83 -17.83
N VAL A 543 18.63 -16.93 -17.19
CA VAL A 543 19.91 -17.59 -17.47
C VAL A 543 19.90 -18.17 -18.89
N GLU A 544 18.84 -18.88 -19.29
CA GLU A 544 18.71 -19.44 -20.65
C GLU A 544 18.81 -18.34 -21.72
N ALA A 545 18.11 -17.20 -21.51
CA ALA A 545 18.18 -16.08 -22.43
C ALA A 545 19.59 -15.47 -22.48
N ALA A 546 20.24 -15.31 -21.32
CA ALA A 546 21.59 -14.76 -21.23
C ALA A 546 22.64 -15.64 -21.93
N VAL A 547 22.55 -16.96 -21.77
CA VAL A 547 23.43 -17.93 -22.41
C VAL A 547 23.18 -18.00 -23.92
N LYS A 548 21.91 -18.12 -24.33
CA LYS A 548 21.51 -18.22 -25.74
C LYS A 548 21.95 -17.01 -26.56
N GLU A 549 21.72 -15.82 -26.04
CA GLU A 549 21.99 -14.57 -26.74
C GLU A 549 23.41 -14.02 -26.46
N HIS A 550 24.17 -14.68 -25.59
CA HIS A 550 25.51 -14.33 -25.16
C HIS A 550 25.65 -12.84 -24.78
N VAL A 551 24.67 -12.34 -23.97
CA VAL A 551 24.60 -10.92 -23.62
C VAL A 551 25.67 -10.53 -22.60
N PRO A 552 26.26 -9.33 -22.70
CA PRO A 552 27.24 -8.85 -21.71
C PRO A 552 26.58 -8.27 -20.44
N VAL A 553 25.34 -7.81 -20.52
CA VAL A 553 24.66 -7.12 -19.40
C VAL A 553 23.26 -7.67 -19.18
N VAL A 554 22.94 -7.97 -17.91
CA VAL A 554 21.60 -8.31 -17.44
C VAL A 554 21.18 -7.33 -16.36
N GLY A 555 20.02 -6.70 -16.52
CA GLY A 555 19.40 -5.82 -15.54
C GLY A 555 18.23 -6.49 -14.85
N LEU A 556 18.28 -6.55 -13.52
CA LEU A 556 17.24 -7.15 -12.67
C LEU A 556 16.52 -6.07 -11.85
N SER A 557 15.20 -6.13 -11.81
CA SER A 557 14.35 -5.20 -11.07
C SER A 557 13.56 -5.93 -9.99
N ALA A 558 13.51 -5.36 -8.76
CA ALA A 558 12.63 -5.78 -7.70
C ALA A 558 12.11 -4.57 -6.92
N LEU A 559 10.80 -4.50 -6.71
CA LEU A 559 10.16 -3.43 -5.94
C LEU A 559 9.75 -3.88 -4.54
N MET A 560 9.52 -5.18 -4.33
CA MET A 560 9.13 -5.75 -3.04
C MET A 560 10.33 -6.37 -2.33
N THR A 561 10.41 -6.22 -1.01
CA THR A 561 11.46 -6.85 -0.19
C THR A 561 11.42 -8.38 -0.28
N THR A 562 10.23 -8.92 -0.47
CA THR A 562 9.94 -10.36 -0.55
C THR A 562 10.43 -11.01 -1.84
N THR A 563 10.71 -10.23 -2.89
CA THR A 563 11.19 -10.73 -4.19
C THR A 563 12.70 -10.59 -4.36
N VAL A 564 13.36 -9.95 -3.41
CA VAL A 564 14.82 -9.78 -3.41
C VAL A 564 15.60 -11.11 -3.30
N PRO A 565 15.15 -12.14 -2.54
CA PRO A 565 15.78 -13.46 -2.58
C PRO A 565 15.78 -14.10 -3.97
N ALA A 566 14.72 -13.91 -4.77
CA ALA A 566 14.68 -14.39 -6.16
C ALA A 566 15.72 -13.66 -7.05
N MET A 567 16.03 -12.41 -6.75
CA MET A 567 17.12 -11.68 -7.41
C MET A 567 18.49 -12.29 -7.07
N GLU A 568 18.73 -12.60 -5.80
CA GLU A 568 19.94 -13.26 -5.34
C GLU A 568 20.13 -14.63 -6.01
N ASP A 569 19.06 -15.44 -6.06
CA ASP A 569 19.08 -16.75 -6.71
C ASP A 569 19.37 -16.62 -8.22
N THR A 570 18.81 -15.60 -8.88
CA THR A 570 19.08 -15.30 -10.28
C THR A 570 20.55 -14.94 -10.49
N ILE A 571 21.14 -14.10 -9.63
CA ILE A 571 22.56 -13.74 -9.71
C ILE A 571 23.45 -14.96 -9.52
N LYS A 572 23.18 -15.81 -8.52
CA LYS A 572 23.91 -17.06 -8.29
C LYS A 572 23.86 -17.98 -9.50
N ALA A 573 22.70 -18.12 -10.12
CA ALA A 573 22.54 -18.93 -11.32
C ALA A 573 23.31 -18.32 -12.52
N LEU A 574 23.25 -17.01 -12.73
CA LEU A 574 24.05 -16.33 -13.76
C LEU A 574 25.56 -16.48 -13.54
N ARG A 575 26.03 -16.37 -12.29
CA ARG A 575 27.47 -16.58 -11.99
C ARG A 575 27.94 -18.00 -12.31
N LYS A 576 27.05 -19.00 -12.15
CA LYS A 576 27.36 -20.40 -12.46
C LYS A 576 27.38 -20.68 -13.95
N ASP A 577 26.31 -20.27 -14.67
CA ASP A 577 26.05 -20.75 -16.02
C ASP A 577 26.39 -19.70 -17.12
N ALA A 578 26.53 -18.41 -16.73
CA ALA A 578 26.91 -17.30 -17.62
C ALA A 578 27.90 -16.32 -16.91
N PRO A 579 29.11 -16.76 -16.52
CA PRO A 579 30.03 -15.97 -15.69
C PRO A 579 30.58 -14.70 -16.35
N TRP A 580 30.44 -14.54 -17.65
CA TRP A 580 30.82 -13.33 -18.40
C TRP A 580 29.80 -12.19 -18.25
N VAL A 581 28.56 -12.49 -17.81
CA VAL A 581 27.49 -11.50 -17.67
C VAL A 581 27.78 -10.55 -16.52
N LYS A 582 27.66 -9.26 -16.78
CA LYS A 582 27.63 -8.22 -15.76
C LYS A 582 26.20 -7.95 -15.35
N VAL A 583 25.92 -8.02 -14.06
CA VAL A 583 24.57 -7.88 -13.51
C VAL A 583 24.42 -6.54 -12.84
N MET A 584 23.47 -5.74 -13.33
CA MET A 584 23.01 -4.53 -12.66
C MET A 584 21.65 -4.79 -12.00
N VAL A 585 21.45 -4.21 -10.80
CA VAL A 585 20.23 -4.36 -10.04
C VAL A 585 19.63 -3.00 -9.69
N GLY A 586 18.30 -2.93 -9.72
CA GLY A 586 17.55 -1.72 -9.39
C GLY A 586 16.22 -2.03 -8.72
N GLY A 587 15.66 -1.03 -8.03
CA GLY A 587 14.39 -1.11 -7.36
C GLY A 587 14.35 -0.37 -6.03
N ALA A 588 13.15 0.09 -5.63
CA ALA A 588 12.98 0.99 -4.47
C ALA A 588 13.36 0.35 -3.11
N VAL A 589 13.38 -0.97 -3.04
CA VAL A 589 13.71 -1.71 -1.80
C VAL A 589 15.19 -2.02 -1.65
N LEU A 590 15.97 -1.89 -2.73
CA LEU A 590 17.39 -2.20 -2.72
C LEU A 590 18.23 -1.08 -2.11
N THR A 591 19.37 -1.46 -1.56
CA THR A 591 20.44 -0.56 -1.15
C THR A 591 21.75 -1.01 -1.81
N ARG A 592 22.76 -0.13 -1.86
CA ARG A 592 24.07 -0.48 -2.41
C ARG A 592 24.69 -1.64 -1.64
N GLU A 593 24.64 -1.58 -0.30
CA GLU A 593 25.22 -2.60 0.57
C GLU A 593 24.59 -3.97 0.32
N TYR A 594 23.29 -4.01 0.05
CA TYR A 594 22.61 -5.27 -0.26
C TYR A 594 22.95 -5.77 -1.66
N ALA A 595 22.99 -4.88 -2.65
CA ALA A 595 23.39 -5.24 -4.01
C ALA A 595 24.80 -5.85 -4.04
N ASP A 596 25.74 -5.25 -3.28
CA ASP A 596 27.09 -5.76 -3.12
C ASP A 596 27.11 -7.13 -2.41
N ALA A 597 26.26 -7.32 -1.39
CA ALA A 597 26.16 -8.58 -0.63
C ALA A 597 25.63 -9.75 -1.48
N ILE A 598 24.69 -9.51 -2.41
CA ILE A 598 24.16 -10.54 -3.33
C ILE A 598 25.03 -10.75 -4.56
N GLY A 599 26.16 -10.03 -4.69
CA GLY A 599 27.13 -10.20 -5.77
C GLY A 599 26.72 -9.56 -7.10
N ALA A 600 25.92 -8.49 -7.09
CA ALA A 600 25.66 -7.68 -8.26
C ALA A 600 26.90 -6.85 -8.65
N ASP A 601 27.12 -6.61 -9.95
CA ASP A 601 28.24 -5.76 -10.42
C ASP A 601 27.92 -4.27 -10.26
N ALA A 602 26.64 -3.89 -10.27
CA ALA A 602 26.22 -2.50 -10.05
C ALA A 602 24.84 -2.39 -9.37
N TYR A 603 24.75 -1.42 -8.48
CA TYR A 603 23.47 -0.91 -7.98
C TYR A 603 23.10 0.36 -8.74
N CYS A 604 22.02 0.29 -9.51
CA CYS A 604 21.49 1.40 -10.29
C CYS A 604 20.30 2.02 -9.52
N LYS A 605 20.57 3.14 -8.82
CA LYS A 605 19.53 3.83 -8.03
C LYS A 605 18.46 4.50 -8.90
N ASP A 606 18.78 4.75 -10.17
CA ASP A 606 17.92 5.39 -11.17
C ASP A 606 18.22 4.85 -12.57
N ALA A 607 17.41 5.23 -13.53
CA ALA A 607 17.51 4.69 -14.88
C ALA A 607 18.75 5.19 -15.66
N MET A 608 19.25 6.40 -15.35
CA MET A 608 20.50 6.90 -15.96
C MET A 608 21.72 6.14 -15.46
N ALA A 609 21.74 5.73 -14.18
CA ALA A 609 22.79 4.86 -13.67
C ALA A 609 22.85 3.52 -14.41
N SER A 610 21.70 2.99 -14.86
CA SER A 610 21.64 1.77 -15.68
C SER A 610 22.24 1.98 -17.08
N VAL A 611 21.95 3.13 -17.71
CA VAL A 611 22.52 3.50 -19.02
C VAL A 611 24.04 3.68 -18.91
N ASN A 612 24.50 4.40 -17.89
CA ASN A 612 25.94 4.63 -17.66
C ASN A 612 26.70 3.31 -17.43
N PHE A 613 26.11 2.41 -16.62
CA PHE A 613 26.70 1.10 -16.39
C PHE A 613 26.76 0.25 -17.67
N ALA A 614 25.65 0.16 -18.42
CA ALA A 614 25.63 -0.58 -19.68
C ALA A 614 26.66 0.00 -20.69
N THR A 615 26.80 1.32 -20.75
CA THR A 615 27.80 1.99 -21.59
C THR A 615 29.22 1.66 -21.17
N SER A 616 29.53 1.62 -19.87
CA SER A 616 30.88 1.27 -19.39
C SER A 616 31.25 -0.18 -19.71
N VAL A 617 30.31 -1.12 -19.59
CA VAL A 617 30.57 -2.54 -19.87
C VAL A 617 30.68 -2.84 -21.36
N ILE A 618 29.83 -2.23 -22.18
CA ILE A 618 29.73 -2.53 -23.62
C ILE A 618 30.68 -1.63 -24.46
N GLY A 619 30.98 -0.42 -23.96
CA GLY A 619 31.89 0.49 -24.62
C GLY A 619 33.38 0.17 -24.41
N GLU A 620 33.73 -0.73 -23.46
CA GLU A 620 35.08 -1.25 -23.21
C GLU A 620 35.35 -2.57 -23.96
N ALA A 621 34.36 -3.15 -24.64
CA ALA A 621 34.48 -4.36 -25.44
C ALA A 621 34.53 -4.02 -26.94
#